data_f0f5936220deb1e8302be321dfa77b5d
#
_entry.id   f0f5936220deb1e8302be321dfa77b5d
#
_cell.length_a   1.000
_cell.length_b   1.000
_cell.length_c   1.000
_cell.angle_alpha   90.00
_cell.angle_beta   90.00
_cell.angle_gamma   90.00
#
_symmetry.space_group_name_H-M   'P 1'
#
loop_
_entity.id
_entity.type
_entity.pdbx_description
1 polymer ?
#
loop_
_entity_poly.entity_id
_entity_poly.type
_entity_poly.pdbx_seq_one_letter_code
_entity_poly.pdbx_strand_id
1 'polypeptide(L)'
;RRQLAEIFVNYYLWRENMIAIVTDSTVGYSTEEIASRGIVTVVPVNYQIGHSFYEEYASDRNGSFLPLMERQSPCKTAQPSLGNFLRTFQSLVDRGYEVICIVLSSALSGTYSSACFAADQVGGNIRVVDSATIGDGLHLLVDEAVNMAKGGFSVDVILRNIEGLKRK
;
A
#
# COMPACT_ATOMS: atom_id res chain seq x y z
N ARG A 1 11.13 -16.41 37.08
CA ARG A 1 9.69 -16.12 36.89
C ARG A 1 9.44 -14.66 36.44
N ARG A 2 10.17 -13.65 36.99
CA ARG A 2 10.04 -12.24 36.56
C ARG A 2 10.50 -12.03 35.09
N GLN A 3 11.62 -12.62 34.71
CA GLN A 3 12.22 -12.50 33.38
C GLN A 3 11.33 -13.12 32.26
N LEU A 4 10.63 -14.23 32.56
CA LEU A 4 9.65 -14.83 31.65
C LEU A 4 8.40 -13.94 31.51
N ALA A 5 7.97 -13.30 32.60
CA ALA A 5 6.83 -12.36 32.51
C ALA A 5 7.16 -11.11 31.67
N GLU A 6 8.40 -10.58 31.80
CA GLU A 6 8.87 -9.44 30.98
C GLU A 6 9.03 -9.83 29.51
N ILE A 7 9.50 -11.05 29.21
CA ILE A 7 9.56 -11.57 27.83
C ILE A 7 8.15 -11.76 27.27
N PHE A 8 7.21 -12.30 28.05
CA PHE A 8 5.81 -12.45 27.64
C PHE A 8 5.13 -11.10 27.45
N VAL A 9 5.30 -10.15 28.37
CA VAL A 9 4.74 -8.80 28.25
C VAL A 9 5.33 -8.07 27.03
N ASN A 10 6.64 -8.14 26.82
CA ASN A 10 7.28 -7.59 25.62
C ASN A 10 6.78 -8.30 24.35
N TYR A 11 6.64 -9.63 24.33
CA TYR A 11 6.12 -10.38 23.19
C TYR A 11 4.67 -10.00 22.87
N TYR A 12 3.81 -9.79 23.89
CA TYR A 12 2.44 -9.32 23.68
C TYR A 12 2.38 -7.85 23.26
N LEU A 13 3.20 -6.98 23.84
CA LEU A 13 3.30 -5.56 23.44
C LEU A 13 3.86 -5.40 22.02
N TRP A 14 4.75 -6.31 21.58
CA TRP A 14 5.23 -6.35 20.19
C TRP A 14 4.15 -6.83 19.21
N ARG A 15 3.25 -7.69 19.64
CA ARG A 15 2.13 -8.15 18.81
C ARG A 15 1.02 -7.10 18.66
N GLU A 16 0.87 -6.19 19.61
CA GLU A 16 -0.19 -5.16 19.59
C GLU A 16 0.08 -4.00 18.64
N ASN A 17 1.24 -3.95 17.96
CA ASN A 17 1.60 -2.84 17.06
C ASN A 17 2.29 -3.26 15.76
N MET A 18 1.98 -4.43 15.20
CA MET A 18 2.49 -4.77 13.87
C MET A 18 1.64 -4.07 12.81
N ILE A 19 2.12 -2.94 12.31
CA ILE A 19 1.46 -2.20 11.24
C ILE A 19 2.12 -2.52 9.91
N ALA A 20 1.31 -2.87 8.90
CA ALA A 20 1.72 -2.98 7.51
C ALA A 20 1.11 -1.84 6.70
N ILE A 21 1.91 -1.25 5.82
CA ILE A 21 1.46 -0.21 4.90
C ILE A 21 1.26 -0.85 3.52
N VAL A 22 0.08 -0.66 2.95
CA VAL A 22 -0.24 -1.08 1.59
C VAL A 22 -0.46 0.16 0.73
N THR A 23 0.04 0.14 -0.48
CA THR A 23 -0.19 1.21 -1.46
C THR A 23 -0.30 0.62 -2.87
N ASP A 24 -0.69 1.40 -3.85
CA ASP A 24 -0.63 1.00 -5.25
C ASP A 24 0.66 1.50 -5.92
N SER A 25 0.97 0.97 -7.11
CA SER A 25 2.23 1.26 -7.80
C SER A 25 2.39 2.69 -8.29
N THR A 26 1.33 3.51 -8.28
CA THR A 26 1.44 4.95 -8.60
C THR A 26 2.23 5.73 -7.55
N VAL A 27 2.58 5.11 -6.42
CA VAL A 27 3.54 5.65 -5.43
C VAL A 27 4.92 5.86 -6.03
N GLY A 28 5.27 5.14 -7.10
CA GLY A 28 6.52 5.33 -7.85
C GLY A 28 7.77 4.76 -7.16
N TYR A 29 7.64 3.88 -6.17
CA TYR A 29 8.80 3.26 -5.52
C TYR A 29 9.60 2.37 -6.46
N SER A 30 10.92 2.42 -6.33
CA SER A 30 11.83 1.43 -6.88
C SER A 30 11.82 0.12 -6.07
N THR A 31 12.37 -0.94 -6.64
CA THR A 31 12.53 -2.23 -5.93
C THR A 31 13.35 -2.06 -4.63
N GLU A 32 14.41 -1.24 -4.67
CA GLU A 32 15.26 -0.96 -3.50
C GLU A 32 14.49 -0.19 -2.43
N GLU A 33 13.69 0.80 -2.81
CA GLU A 33 12.87 1.57 -1.88
C GLU A 33 11.81 0.72 -1.19
N ILE A 34 11.14 -0.18 -1.92
CA ILE A 34 10.18 -1.14 -1.33
C ILE A 34 10.89 -2.02 -0.30
N ALA A 35 12.04 -2.59 -0.68
CA ALA A 35 12.82 -3.48 0.19
C ALA A 35 13.31 -2.78 1.47
N SER A 36 13.80 -1.55 1.36
CA SER A 36 14.33 -0.78 2.50
C SER A 36 13.27 -0.37 3.52
N ARG A 37 12.02 -0.22 3.08
CA ARG A 37 10.90 0.11 3.98
C ARG A 37 10.44 -1.08 4.81
N GLY A 38 10.53 -2.30 4.29
CA GLY A 38 10.29 -3.56 5.00
C GLY A 38 8.84 -3.85 5.39
N ILE A 39 8.04 -2.81 5.66
CA ILE A 39 6.62 -2.93 6.08
C ILE A 39 5.66 -2.49 4.97
N VAL A 40 6.17 -2.18 3.78
CA VAL A 40 5.37 -1.72 2.63
C VAL A 40 5.10 -2.88 1.68
N THR A 41 3.86 -2.98 1.23
CA THR A 41 3.45 -3.85 0.12
C THR A 41 2.82 -3.00 -0.97
N VAL A 42 3.31 -3.13 -2.20
CA VAL A 42 2.78 -2.43 -3.37
C VAL A 42 1.83 -3.36 -4.13
N VAL A 43 0.60 -2.90 -4.36
CA VAL A 43 -0.38 -3.58 -5.20
C VAL A 43 -0.29 -3.01 -6.61
N PRO A 44 -0.06 -3.84 -7.65
CA PRO A 44 0.25 -3.33 -8.97
C PRO A 44 -0.98 -2.74 -9.68
N VAL A 45 -0.79 -1.59 -10.30
CA VAL A 45 -1.70 -1.08 -11.33
C VAL A 45 -1.50 -1.91 -12.61
N ASN A 46 -2.60 -2.16 -13.31
CA ASN A 46 -2.55 -2.90 -14.56
C ASN A 46 -2.51 -1.95 -15.76
N TYR A 47 -1.82 -2.34 -16.81
CA TYR A 47 -1.87 -1.65 -18.09
C TYR A 47 -1.90 -2.63 -19.25
N GLN A 48 -2.53 -2.21 -20.34
CA GLN A 48 -2.62 -2.95 -21.57
C GLN A 48 -1.94 -2.17 -22.70
N ILE A 49 -1.05 -2.82 -23.43
CA ILE A 49 -0.42 -2.28 -24.64
C ILE A 49 -0.73 -3.23 -25.78
N GLY A 50 -1.48 -2.76 -26.76
CA GLY A 50 -2.01 -3.62 -27.82
C GLY A 50 -2.90 -4.72 -27.24
N HIS A 51 -2.49 -5.99 -27.40
CA HIS A 51 -3.20 -7.16 -26.87
C HIS A 51 -2.57 -7.75 -25.60
N SER A 52 -1.47 -7.20 -25.13
CA SER A 52 -0.74 -7.71 -23.96
C SER A 52 -1.08 -6.94 -22.68
N PHE A 53 -1.19 -7.69 -21.57
CA PHE A 53 -1.46 -7.15 -20.24
C PHE A 53 -0.20 -7.21 -19.37
N TYR A 54 0.01 -6.18 -18.59
CA TYR A 54 1.17 -6.01 -17.72
C TYR A 54 0.72 -5.53 -16.35
N GLU A 55 1.52 -5.86 -15.33
CA GLU A 55 1.38 -5.34 -13.97
C GLU A 55 2.60 -4.49 -13.63
N GLU A 56 2.35 -3.30 -13.08
CA GLU A 56 3.39 -2.38 -12.63
C GLU A 56 3.61 -2.53 -11.12
N TYR A 57 4.77 -3.04 -10.71
CA TYR A 57 5.11 -3.21 -9.29
C TYR A 57 6.06 -2.15 -8.75
N ALA A 58 7.03 -1.75 -9.55
CA ALA A 58 8.08 -0.83 -9.14
C ALA A 58 8.56 0.02 -10.32
N SER A 59 8.96 1.26 -10.05
CA SER A 59 9.32 2.24 -11.06
C SER A 59 10.56 1.85 -11.88
N ASP A 60 11.50 1.13 -11.29
CA ASP A 60 12.74 0.68 -11.94
C ASP A 60 12.57 -0.55 -12.86
N ARG A 61 11.39 -1.17 -12.85
CA ARG A 61 11.04 -2.29 -13.73
C ARG A 61 10.34 -1.88 -15.02
N ASN A 62 10.09 -0.60 -15.21
CA ASN A 62 9.37 -0.04 -16.36
C ASN A 62 10.26 0.26 -17.57
N GLY A 63 11.54 -0.15 -17.57
CA GLY A 63 12.53 0.21 -18.60
C GLY A 63 12.18 -0.10 -20.05
N SER A 64 11.25 -1.03 -20.31
CA SER A 64 10.74 -1.35 -21.64
C SER A 64 9.39 -0.73 -21.97
N PHE A 65 8.76 -0.01 -21.03
CA PHE A 65 7.40 0.51 -21.16
C PHE A 65 7.27 1.57 -22.26
N LEU A 66 8.13 2.60 -22.25
CA LEU A 66 8.12 3.65 -23.26
C LEU A 66 8.32 3.13 -24.69
N PRO A 67 9.34 2.30 -24.97
CA PRO A 67 9.50 1.71 -26.29
C PRO A 67 8.34 0.80 -26.73
N LEU A 68 7.66 0.16 -25.78
CA LEU A 68 6.46 -0.64 -26.08
C LEU A 68 5.27 0.25 -26.46
N MET A 69 5.06 1.36 -25.73
CA MET A 69 4.01 2.33 -26.04
C MET A 69 4.18 2.97 -27.41
N GLU A 70 5.42 3.29 -27.80
CA GLU A 70 5.73 3.87 -29.11
C GLU A 70 5.41 2.92 -30.27
N ARG A 71 5.53 1.62 -30.04
CA ARG A 71 5.36 0.59 -31.07
C ARG A 71 3.96 0.02 -31.17
N GLN A 72 3.18 0.11 -30.11
CA GLN A 72 1.86 -0.53 -30.01
C GLN A 72 0.83 0.40 -29.40
N SER A 73 -0.19 0.76 -30.16
CA SER A 73 -1.33 1.58 -29.73
C SER A 73 -2.62 0.78 -29.94
N PRO A 74 -3.65 0.92 -29.08
CA PRO A 74 -3.76 1.82 -27.95
C PRO A 74 -3.11 1.28 -26.66
N CYS A 75 -2.70 2.21 -25.77
CA CYS A 75 -2.34 1.91 -24.39
C CYS A 75 -3.50 2.29 -23.47
N LYS A 76 -3.85 1.40 -22.55
CA LYS A 76 -4.90 1.62 -21.54
C LYS A 76 -4.37 1.24 -20.17
N THR A 77 -4.77 1.99 -19.15
CA THR A 77 -4.54 1.65 -17.75
C THR A 77 -5.81 1.10 -17.12
N ALA A 78 -5.64 0.22 -16.13
CA ALA A 78 -6.72 -0.30 -15.33
C ALA A 78 -6.27 -0.32 -13.85
N GLN A 79 -7.22 -0.10 -12.96
CA GLN A 79 -6.98 -0.22 -11.52
C GLN A 79 -6.42 -1.61 -11.16
N PRO A 80 -5.74 -1.76 -10.01
CA PRO A 80 -5.37 -3.06 -9.48
C PRO A 80 -6.56 -4.01 -9.44
N SER A 81 -6.32 -5.29 -9.71
CA SER A 81 -7.39 -6.27 -9.63
C SER A 81 -7.87 -6.41 -8.18
N LEU A 82 -9.18 -6.60 -7.99
CA LEU A 82 -9.76 -6.91 -6.68
C LEU A 82 -9.04 -8.11 -6.03
N GLY A 83 -8.70 -9.13 -6.81
CA GLY A 83 -7.98 -10.30 -6.34
C GLY A 83 -6.59 -9.99 -5.77
N ASN A 84 -5.90 -8.95 -6.27
CA ASN A 84 -4.62 -8.53 -5.72
C ASN A 84 -4.79 -7.93 -4.31
N PHE A 85 -5.79 -7.07 -4.11
CA PHE A 85 -6.10 -6.53 -2.78
C PHE A 85 -6.54 -7.63 -1.80
N LEU A 86 -7.44 -8.51 -2.21
CA LEU A 86 -7.92 -9.61 -1.37
C LEU A 86 -6.76 -10.48 -0.87
N ARG A 87 -5.87 -10.93 -1.78
CA ARG A 87 -4.70 -11.74 -1.40
C ARG A 87 -3.74 -10.99 -0.48
N THR A 88 -3.48 -9.73 -0.77
CA THR A 88 -2.57 -8.90 0.03
C THR A 88 -3.11 -8.71 1.44
N PHE A 89 -4.36 -8.30 1.57
CA PHE A 89 -4.98 -8.05 2.86
C PHE A 89 -5.12 -9.34 3.68
N GLN A 90 -5.60 -10.43 3.07
CA GLN A 90 -5.71 -11.72 3.74
C GLN A 90 -4.37 -12.18 4.30
N SER A 91 -3.31 -12.14 3.47
CA SER A 91 -1.97 -12.54 3.91
C SER A 91 -1.44 -11.70 5.07
N LEU A 92 -1.74 -10.40 5.12
CA LEU A 92 -1.31 -9.52 6.21
C LEU A 92 -2.13 -9.74 7.48
N VAL A 93 -3.45 -9.88 7.36
CA VAL A 93 -4.36 -10.15 8.48
C VAL A 93 -4.05 -11.51 9.12
N ASP A 94 -3.82 -12.56 8.33
CA ASP A 94 -3.46 -13.90 8.82
C ASP A 94 -2.14 -13.89 9.61
N ARG A 95 -1.25 -12.96 9.29
CA ARG A 95 0.02 -12.74 10.01
C ARG A 95 -0.13 -11.82 11.23
N GLY A 96 -1.34 -11.32 11.50
CA GLY A 96 -1.65 -10.49 12.66
C GLY A 96 -1.31 -9.01 12.51
N TYR A 97 -1.15 -8.50 11.28
CA TYR A 97 -0.91 -7.08 11.03
C TYR A 97 -2.20 -6.26 11.10
N GLU A 98 -2.10 -5.06 11.67
CA GLU A 98 -3.01 -3.96 11.36
C GLU A 98 -2.58 -3.33 10.03
N VAL A 99 -3.52 -3.08 9.13
CA VAL A 99 -3.19 -2.62 7.76
C VAL A 99 -3.67 -1.19 7.55
N ILE A 100 -2.76 -0.31 7.11
CA ILE A 100 -3.10 1.00 6.57
C ILE A 100 -2.85 0.95 5.06
N CYS A 101 -3.92 1.04 4.26
CA CYS A 101 -3.85 1.04 2.80
C CYS A 101 -4.06 2.46 2.28
N ILE A 102 -3.01 3.09 1.74
CA ILE A 102 -3.05 4.45 1.18
C ILE A 102 -2.91 4.33 -0.32
N VAL A 103 -3.93 4.70 -1.08
CA VAL A 103 -3.97 4.53 -2.53
C VAL A 103 -4.21 5.86 -3.25
N LEU A 104 -3.97 5.87 -4.55
CA LEU A 104 -4.18 7.07 -5.39
C LEU A 104 -5.63 7.59 -5.28
N SER A 105 -5.80 8.86 -5.64
CA SER A 105 -7.07 9.60 -5.55
C SER A 105 -8.24 8.84 -6.17
N SER A 106 -9.34 8.75 -5.41
CA SER A 106 -10.63 8.22 -5.86
C SER A 106 -11.25 9.02 -7.00
N ALA A 107 -10.84 10.28 -7.17
CA ALA A 107 -11.26 11.11 -8.32
C ALA A 107 -10.59 10.69 -9.63
N LEU A 108 -9.47 9.96 -9.58
CA LEU A 108 -8.70 9.53 -10.74
C LEU A 108 -8.93 8.06 -11.10
N SER A 109 -9.26 7.20 -10.13
CA SER A 109 -9.34 5.75 -10.32
C SER A 109 -10.30 5.09 -9.35
N GLY A 110 -10.87 3.95 -9.77
CA GLY A 110 -11.63 3.07 -8.90
C GLY A 110 -10.79 2.26 -7.89
N THR A 111 -9.47 2.48 -7.82
CA THR A 111 -8.55 1.75 -6.92
C THR A 111 -8.98 1.82 -5.46
N TYR A 112 -9.34 3.03 -4.99
CA TYR A 112 -9.85 3.23 -3.62
C TYR A 112 -11.09 2.37 -3.33
N SER A 113 -12.08 2.39 -4.23
CA SER A 113 -13.32 1.60 -4.08
C SER A 113 -13.02 0.10 -4.07
N SER A 114 -12.10 -0.37 -4.92
CA SER A 114 -11.67 -1.78 -4.95
C SER A 114 -10.97 -2.18 -3.66
N ALA A 115 -10.11 -1.32 -3.10
CA ALA A 115 -9.43 -1.56 -1.84
C ALA A 115 -10.43 -1.60 -0.66
N CYS A 116 -11.40 -0.67 -0.61
CA CYS A 116 -12.47 -0.68 0.40
C CYS A 116 -13.29 -1.98 0.33
N PHE A 117 -13.71 -2.37 -0.87
CA PHE A 117 -14.47 -3.62 -1.03
C PHE A 117 -13.67 -4.84 -0.58
N ALA A 118 -12.37 -4.92 -0.92
CA ALA A 118 -11.50 -6.00 -0.47
C ALA A 118 -11.34 -6.01 1.07
N ALA A 119 -11.19 -4.84 1.69
CA ALA A 119 -11.09 -4.71 3.13
C ALA A 119 -12.35 -5.22 3.85
N ASP A 120 -13.52 -4.86 3.32
CA ASP A 120 -14.81 -5.33 3.86
C ASP A 120 -14.98 -6.86 3.75
N GLN A 121 -14.49 -7.46 2.65
CA GLN A 121 -14.57 -8.91 2.45
C GLN A 121 -13.59 -9.70 3.34
N VAL A 122 -12.39 -9.19 3.53
CA VAL A 122 -11.37 -9.85 4.38
C VAL A 122 -11.69 -9.65 5.84
N GLY A 123 -12.20 -8.48 6.21
CA GLY A 123 -12.37 -8.10 7.61
C GLY A 123 -11.04 -7.81 8.30
N GLY A 124 -11.05 -7.85 9.63
CA GLY A 124 -9.86 -7.51 10.41
C GLY A 124 -9.64 -6.00 10.56
N ASN A 125 -8.45 -5.61 10.99
CA ASN A 125 -8.12 -4.20 11.22
C ASN A 125 -7.44 -3.59 9.98
N ILE A 126 -8.23 -3.30 8.95
CA ILE A 126 -7.78 -2.69 7.70
C ILE A 126 -8.40 -1.29 7.59
N ARG A 127 -7.57 -0.28 7.40
CA ARG A 127 -7.97 1.11 7.17
C ARG A 127 -7.55 1.55 5.78
N VAL A 128 -8.50 1.87 4.92
CA VAL A 128 -8.23 2.35 3.55
C VAL A 128 -8.35 3.87 3.51
N VAL A 129 -7.34 4.51 2.95
CA VAL A 129 -7.22 5.97 2.84
C VAL A 129 -7.18 6.36 1.36
N ASP A 130 -8.11 7.23 0.97
CA ASP A 130 -8.00 7.98 -0.29
C ASP A 130 -6.96 9.07 -0.12
N SER A 131 -5.84 8.99 -0.83
CA SER A 131 -4.78 10.00 -0.72
C SER A 131 -5.17 11.37 -1.29
N ALA A 132 -6.20 11.43 -2.11
CA ALA A 132 -6.60 12.59 -2.92
C ALA A 132 -5.48 13.11 -3.85
N THR A 133 -4.46 12.30 -4.12
CA THR A 133 -3.28 12.63 -4.95
C THR A 133 -2.78 11.41 -5.72
N ILE A 134 -1.63 11.55 -6.41
CA ILE A 134 -0.92 10.50 -7.15
C ILE A 134 0.57 10.84 -7.18
N GLY A 135 1.45 9.89 -7.49
CA GLY A 135 2.88 10.12 -7.67
C GLY A 135 3.55 10.65 -6.41
N ASP A 136 4.30 11.74 -6.51
CA ASP A 136 5.08 12.30 -5.40
C ASP A 136 4.22 12.65 -4.17
N GLY A 137 2.98 13.09 -4.37
CA GLY A 137 2.07 13.35 -3.27
C GLY A 137 1.69 12.07 -2.51
N LEU A 138 1.40 10.98 -3.24
CA LEU A 138 1.14 9.67 -2.64
C LEU A 138 2.39 9.14 -1.94
N HIS A 139 3.56 9.28 -2.58
CA HIS A 139 4.87 8.89 -2.04
C HIS A 139 5.11 9.53 -0.66
N LEU A 140 4.92 10.85 -0.55
CA LEU A 140 5.10 11.56 0.72
C LEU A 140 4.17 11.06 1.82
N LEU A 141 2.89 10.82 1.52
CA LEU A 141 1.93 10.32 2.51
C LEU A 141 2.28 8.90 2.96
N VAL A 142 2.71 8.03 2.04
CA VAL A 142 3.11 6.66 2.37
C VAL A 142 4.39 6.64 3.19
N ASP A 143 5.39 7.45 2.83
CA ASP A 143 6.64 7.57 3.59
C ASP A 143 6.40 8.07 5.02
N GLU A 144 5.53 9.05 5.18
CA GLU A 144 5.16 9.54 6.52
C GLU A 144 4.48 8.44 7.34
N ALA A 145 3.54 7.69 6.75
CA ALA A 145 2.90 6.57 7.44
C ALA A 145 3.92 5.49 7.84
N VAL A 146 4.89 5.17 6.97
CA VAL A 146 5.98 4.23 7.26
C VAL A 146 6.84 4.71 8.43
N ASN A 147 7.24 5.98 8.40
CA ASN A 147 8.09 6.56 9.45
C ASN A 147 7.38 6.55 10.81
N MET A 148 6.11 6.91 10.83
CA MET A 148 5.31 6.89 12.05
C MET A 148 5.08 5.46 12.56
N ALA A 149 4.78 4.49 11.68
CA ALA A 149 4.61 3.09 12.06
C ALA A 149 5.91 2.52 12.66
N LYS A 150 7.06 2.78 12.04
CA LYS A 150 8.38 2.42 12.57
C LYS A 150 8.71 3.16 13.87
N GLY A 151 8.17 4.35 14.06
CA GLY A 151 8.27 5.12 15.30
C GLY A 151 7.35 4.64 16.44
N GLY A 152 6.54 3.59 16.22
CA GLY A 152 5.66 2.99 17.22
C GLY A 152 4.37 3.76 17.47
N PHE A 153 3.96 4.65 16.54
CA PHE A 153 2.67 5.33 16.64
C PHE A 153 1.51 4.37 16.29
N SER A 154 0.39 4.52 16.97
CA SER A 154 -0.81 3.73 16.68
C SER A 154 -1.46 4.12 15.34
N VAL A 155 -2.24 3.19 14.78
CA VAL A 155 -2.98 3.39 13.52
C VAL A 155 -3.80 4.70 13.55
N ASP A 156 -4.53 4.96 14.64
CA ASP A 156 -5.35 6.17 14.74
C ASP A 156 -4.55 7.48 14.73
N VAL A 157 -3.34 7.47 15.31
CA VAL A 157 -2.44 8.64 15.29
C VAL A 157 -1.90 8.86 13.88
N ILE A 158 -1.48 7.79 13.21
CA ILE A 158 -1.00 7.84 11.83
C ILE A 158 -2.10 8.38 10.91
N LEU A 159 -3.30 7.84 10.98
CA LEU A 159 -4.43 8.29 10.14
C LEU A 159 -4.77 9.75 10.32
N ARG A 160 -4.81 10.25 11.57
CA ARG A 160 -5.04 11.68 11.83
C ARG A 160 -3.95 12.56 11.22
N ASN A 161 -2.68 12.14 11.29
CA ASN A 161 -1.58 12.89 10.69
C ASN A 161 -1.69 12.93 9.16
N ILE A 162 -1.94 11.77 8.53
CA ILE A 162 -2.13 11.67 7.06
C ILE A 162 -3.29 12.57 6.60
N GLU A 163 -4.45 12.54 7.31
CA GLU A 163 -5.57 13.42 6.98
C GLU A 163 -5.23 14.92 7.15
N GLY A 164 -4.37 15.25 8.10
CA GLY A 164 -3.86 16.61 8.27
C GLY A 164 -2.95 17.07 7.13
N LEU A 165 -2.12 16.17 6.61
CA LEU A 165 -1.19 16.45 5.50
C LEU A 165 -1.91 16.63 4.16
N LYS A 166 -2.96 15.87 3.90
CA LYS A 166 -3.78 16.00 2.66
C LYS A 166 -4.41 17.38 2.45
N ARG A 167 -4.50 18.19 3.49
CA ARG A 167 -5.13 19.52 3.46
C ARG A 167 -4.13 20.66 3.22
N LYS A 168 -2.87 20.38 3.14
CA LYS A 168 -1.79 21.36 2.93
C LYS A 168 -1.34 21.38 1.48
#